data_f5dcecf20095aea5b7d2f0a8b26a4fc7
#
_entry.id   f5dcecf20095aea5b7d2f0a8b26a4fc7
#
_cell.length_a   1.000
_cell.length_b   1.000
_cell.length_c   1.000
_cell.angle_alpha   90.00
_cell.angle_beta   90.00
_cell.angle_gamma   90.00
#
_symmetry.space_group_name_H-M   'P 1'
#
loop_
_entity.id
_entity.type
_entity.pdbx_description
1 polymer ?
#
loop_
_entity_poly.entity_id
_entity_poly.type
_entity_poly.pdbx_seq_one_letter_code
_entity_poly.pdbx_strand_id
1 'polypeptide(L)'
;MKKFVLVLFVALFAVGTSSAQPGGDPAARLQREIDGLTTELGLSKDQVAKITPIVTEAQKKQSEAFAKMRESGNMDRDKMREEFTKMREETDKQLKAVLTPEQGVKLDAYRKKQAEERAKRMQERGQ
;
A
#
# COMPACT_ATOMS: atom_id res chain seq x y z
N MET A 1 16.47 4.84 -36.65
CA MET A 1 17.61 4.70 -35.73
C MET A 1 17.10 4.88 -34.30
N LYS A 2 16.99 3.79 -33.58
CA LYS A 2 16.57 3.85 -32.18
C LYS A 2 17.81 3.95 -31.32
N LYS A 3 18.05 5.12 -30.73
CA LYS A 3 19.10 5.28 -29.73
C LYS A 3 18.57 4.81 -28.38
N PHE A 4 19.00 3.65 -27.96
CA PHE A 4 18.79 3.20 -26.60
C PHE A 4 19.74 3.99 -25.69
N VAL A 5 19.18 4.96 -24.96
CA VAL A 5 19.90 5.58 -23.86
C VAL A 5 19.74 4.66 -22.67
N LEU A 6 20.77 3.88 -22.42
CA LEU A 6 20.91 3.05 -21.25
C LEU A 6 21.28 3.99 -20.09
N VAL A 7 20.29 4.48 -19.37
CA VAL A 7 20.53 5.19 -18.13
C VAL A 7 20.81 4.16 -17.05
N LEU A 8 22.09 3.97 -16.80
CA LEU A 8 22.60 3.15 -15.70
C LEU A 8 22.33 3.91 -14.40
N PHE A 9 21.23 3.59 -13.73
CA PHE A 9 20.99 4.08 -12.37
C PHE A 9 21.82 3.23 -11.41
N VAL A 10 22.99 3.72 -11.08
CA VAL A 10 23.77 3.19 -9.95
C VAL A 10 23.10 3.68 -8.68
N ALA A 11 22.22 2.87 -8.13
CA ALA A 11 21.69 3.09 -6.80
C ALA A 11 22.78 2.76 -5.79
N LEU A 12 23.37 3.80 -5.23
CA LEU A 12 24.27 3.69 -4.08
C LEU A 12 23.41 3.29 -2.87
N PHE A 13 23.38 2.01 -2.56
CA PHE A 13 22.77 1.53 -1.31
C PHE A 13 23.67 1.93 -0.15
N ALA A 14 23.32 3.03 0.50
CA ALA A 14 23.83 3.28 1.83
C ALA A 14 23.12 2.30 2.78
N VAL A 15 23.82 1.28 3.21
CA VAL A 15 23.35 0.36 4.25
C VAL A 15 23.35 1.13 5.57
N GLY A 16 22.24 1.83 5.83
CA GLY A 16 21.97 2.33 7.15
C GLY A 16 21.42 1.19 8.00
N THR A 17 22.16 0.76 8.99
CA THR A 17 21.66 -0.14 10.03
C THR A 17 20.62 0.60 10.85
N SER A 18 19.37 0.60 10.39
CA SER A 18 18.27 1.09 11.21
C SER A 18 17.77 -0.08 12.07
N SER A 19 17.88 0.11 13.37
CA SER A 19 17.27 -0.78 14.36
C SER A 19 15.79 -0.94 14.04
N ALA A 20 15.35 -2.19 13.85
CA ALA A 20 13.97 -2.53 13.57
C ALA A 20 13.08 -2.10 14.73
N GLN A 21 12.33 -1.00 14.58
CA GLN A 21 11.27 -0.66 15.51
C GLN A 21 10.06 -1.58 15.27
N PRO A 22 9.40 -2.07 16.34
CA PRO A 22 8.17 -2.83 16.20
C PRO A 22 7.08 -1.94 15.59
N GLY A 23 6.71 -2.20 14.35
CA GLY A 23 5.75 -1.40 13.58
C GLY A 23 6.16 -1.21 12.13
N GLY A 24 7.40 -1.45 11.79
CA GLY A 24 7.94 -1.37 10.44
C GLY A 24 8.17 0.06 9.96
N ASP A 25 9.22 0.24 9.19
CA ASP A 25 9.52 1.49 8.50
C ASP A 25 8.39 1.82 7.51
N PRO A 26 7.81 3.05 7.55
CA PRO A 26 6.79 3.49 6.59
C PRO A 26 7.24 3.34 5.13
N ALA A 27 8.50 3.62 4.83
CA ALA A 27 9.06 3.46 3.49
C ALA A 27 9.08 1.99 3.04
N ALA A 28 9.45 1.08 3.93
CA ALA A 28 9.42 -0.36 3.65
C ALA A 28 7.99 -0.89 3.44
N ARG A 29 7.02 -0.36 4.19
CA ARG A 29 5.61 -0.70 4.02
C ARG A 29 5.09 -0.23 2.67
N LEU A 30 5.39 1.01 2.30
CA LEU A 30 5.04 1.59 1.01
C LEU A 30 5.61 0.76 -0.14
N GLN A 31 6.88 0.40 -0.06
CA GLN A 31 7.54 -0.40 -1.08
C GLN A 31 6.88 -1.78 -1.25
N ARG A 32 6.56 -2.45 -0.15
CA ARG A 32 5.84 -3.74 -0.19
C ARG A 32 4.47 -3.63 -0.83
N GLU A 33 3.73 -2.57 -0.56
CA GLU A 33 2.42 -2.31 -1.18
C GLU A 33 2.58 -2.13 -2.69
N ILE A 34 3.52 -1.31 -3.12
CA ILE A 34 3.81 -1.06 -4.55
C ILE A 34 4.27 -2.34 -5.24
N ASP A 35 5.18 -3.09 -4.63
CA ASP A 35 5.68 -4.36 -5.18
C ASP A 35 4.57 -5.40 -5.28
N GLY A 36 3.73 -5.50 -4.27
CA GLY A 36 2.56 -6.38 -4.27
C GLY A 36 1.58 -6.05 -5.39
N LEU A 37 1.23 -4.78 -5.54
CA LEU A 37 0.35 -4.31 -6.61
C LEU A 37 0.98 -4.55 -7.98
N THR A 38 2.27 -4.27 -8.14
CA THR A 38 3.00 -4.48 -9.39
C THR A 38 2.99 -5.94 -9.82
N THR A 39 3.25 -6.84 -8.89
CA THR A 39 3.28 -8.29 -9.15
C THR A 39 1.89 -8.85 -9.43
N GLU A 40 0.91 -8.52 -8.58
CA GLU A 40 -0.45 -9.08 -8.68
C GLU A 40 -1.24 -8.54 -9.88
N LEU A 41 -1.05 -7.27 -10.23
CA LEU A 41 -1.77 -6.62 -11.32
C LEU A 41 -0.99 -6.61 -12.64
N GLY A 42 0.30 -6.93 -12.63
CA GLY A 42 1.14 -6.85 -13.81
C GLY A 42 1.33 -5.41 -14.31
N LEU A 43 1.68 -4.48 -13.41
CA LEU A 43 1.83 -3.07 -13.73
C LEU A 43 3.05 -2.79 -14.61
N SER A 44 2.88 -1.87 -15.56
CA SER A 44 3.99 -1.29 -16.32
C SER A 44 4.76 -0.26 -15.46
N LYS A 45 5.97 0.10 -15.88
CA LYS A 45 6.76 1.14 -15.21
C LYS A 45 6.03 2.48 -15.13
N ASP A 46 5.32 2.86 -16.19
CA ASP A 46 4.51 4.09 -16.23
C ASP A 46 3.36 4.03 -15.22
N GLN A 47 2.69 2.90 -15.12
CA GLN A 47 1.63 2.68 -14.13
C GLN A 47 2.19 2.74 -12.71
N VAL A 48 3.32 2.12 -12.43
CA VAL A 48 3.99 2.19 -11.12
C VAL A 48 4.30 3.64 -10.75
N ALA A 49 4.82 4.44 -11.69
CA ALA A 49 5.08 5.85 -11.47
C ALA A 49 3.80 6.65 -11.14
N LYS A 50 2.67 6.29 -11.75
CA LYS A 50 1.37 6.93 -11.50
C LYS A 50 0.72 6.50 -10.20
N ILE A 51 0.83 5.23 -9.81
CA ILE A 51 0.23 4.74 -8.56
C ILE A 51 1.04 5.11 -7.32
N THR A 52 2.33 5.29 -7.42
CA THR A 52 3.21 5.60 -6.29
C THR A 52 2.73 6.80 -5.48
N PRO A 53 2.42 7.98 -6.06
CA PRO A 53 1.88 9.10 -5.29
C PRO A 53 0.51 8.81 -4.67
N ILE A 54 -0.33 8.01 -5.32
CA ILE A 54 -1.65 7.62 -4.81
C ILE A 54 -1.49 6.77 -3.55
N VAL A 55 -0.65 5.75 -3.60
CA VAL A 55 -0.38 4.85 -2.46
C VAL A 55 0.32 5.59 -1.33
N THR A 56 1.25 6.48 -1.64
CA THR A 56 1.96 7.32 -0.67
C THR A 56 1.00 8.21 0.10
N GLU A 57 0.11 8.90 -0.59
CA GLU A 57 -0.90 9.77 0.02
C GLU A 57 -1.89 8.96 0.87
N ALA A 58 -2.31 7.81 0.40
CA ALA A 58 -3.18 6.90 1.14
C ALA A 58 -2.54 6.44 2.45
N GLN A 59 -1.27 6.07 2.41
CA GLN A 59 -0.53 5.65 3.60
C GLN A 59 -0.38 6.81 4.61
N LYS A 60 -0.12 8.01 4.11
CA LYS A 60 -0.03 9.21 4.95
C LYS A 60 -1.36 9.50 5.64
N LYS A 61 -2.47 9.52 4.91
CA LYS A 61 -3.81 9.71 5.47
C LYS A 61 -4.15 8.65 6.51
N GLN A 62 -3.80 7.41 6.25
CA GLN A 62 -4.01 6.30 7.19
C GLN A 62 -3.22 6.51 8.50
N SER A 63 -1.97 6.92 8.41
CA SER A 63 -1.11 7.20 9.56
C SER A 63 -1.64 8.39 10.39
N GLU A 64 -2.08 9.45 9.72
CA GLU A 64 -2.67 10.63 10.37
C GLU A 64 -3.98 10.28 11.07
N ALA A 65 -4.85 9.49 10.44
CA ALA A 65 -6.10 9.04 11.04
C ALA A 65 -5.86 8.19 12.28
N PHE A 66 -4.88 7.29 12.21
CA PHE A 66 -4.48 6.47 13.36
C PHE A 66 -3.93 7.31 14.51
N ALA A 67 -3.07 8.30 14.21
CA ALA A 67 -2.54 9.21 15.20
C ALA A 67 -3.64 10.04 15.90
N LYS A 68 -4.60 10.55 15.15
CA LYS A 68 -5.77 11.27 15.68
C LYS A 68 -6.62 10.42 16.61
N MET A 69 -6.90 9.17 16.22
CA MET A 69 -7.64 8.24 17.06
C MET A 69 -6.90 7.94 18.37
N ARG A 70 -5.59 7.79 18.29
CA ARG A 70 -4.73 7.55 19.46
C ARG A 70 -4.72 8.72 20.42
N GLU A 71 -4.62 9.96 19.90
CA GLU A 71 -4.65 11.18 20.70
C GLU A 71 -6.01 11.42 21.37
N SER A 72 -7.10 11.11 20.69
CA SER A 72 -8.46 11.25 21.23
C SER A 72 -8.80 10.23 22.30
N GLY A 73 -7.98 9.18 22.46
CA GLY A 73 -8.23 8.08 23.39
C GLY A 73 -9.42 7.18 22.99
N ASN A 74 -10.04 7.46 21.86
CA ASN A 74 -11.21 6.74 21.37
C ASN A 74 -10.79 5.65 20.38
N MET A 75 -10.24 4.56 20.90
CA MET A 75 -9.81 3.39 20.13
C MET A 75 -10.98 2.44 19.84
N ASP A 76 -12.10 2.98 19.34
CA ASP A 76 -13.22 2.16 18.91
C ASP A 76 -12.83 1.41 17.63
N ARG A 77 -12.71 0.09 17.76
CA ARG A 77 -12.26 -0.78 16.66
C ARG A 77 -13.21 -0.78 15.47
N ASP A 78 -14.51 -0.64 15.72
CA ASP A 78 -15.51 -0.65 14.65
C ASP A 78 -15.46 0.65 13.84
N LYS A 79 -15.33 1.78 14.50
CA LYS A 79 -15.12 3.07 13.85
C LYS A 79 -13.82 3.12 13.07
N MET A 80 -12.74 2.58 13.65
CA MET A 80 -11.44 2.50 12.99
C MET A 80 -11.53 1.67 11.71
N ARG A 81 -12.21 0.51 11.78
CA ARG A 81 -12.42 -0.36 10.61
C ARG A 81 -13.21 0.33 9.53
N GLU A 82 -14.28 1.05 9.90
CA GLU A 82 -15.11 1.80 8.97
C GLU A 82 -14.32 2.91 8.27
N GLU A 83 -13.56 3.69 9.01
CA GLU A 83 -12.71 4.76 8.46
C GLU A 83 -11.64 4.21 7.50
N PHE A 84 -10.96 3.14 7.88
CA PHE A 84 -9.95 2.52 7.02
C PHE A 84 -10.56 1.89 5.76
N THR A 85 -11.76 1.35 5.86
CA THR A 85 -12.48 0.81 4.70
C THR A 85 -12.82 1.93 3.72
N LYS A 86 -13.35 3.05 4.19
CA LYS A 86 -13.65 4.23 3.36
C LYS A 86 -12.40 4.78 2.66
N MET A 87 -11.30 4.93 3.41
CA MET A 87 -10.03 5.40 2.85
C MET A 87 -9.50 4.44 1.77
N ARG A 88 -9.65 3.15 1.98
CA ARG A 88 -9.24 2.14 1.00
C ARG A 88 -10.09 2.18 -0.26
N GLU A 89 -11.40 2.29 -0.12
CA GLU A 89 -12.33 2.41 -1.26
C GLU A 89 -12.02 3.64 -2.11
N GLU A 90 -11.75 4.77 -1.47
CA GLU A 90 -11.35 6.00 -2.15
C GLU A 90 -10.01 5.83 -2.90
N THR A 91 -9.04 5.22 -2.25
CA THR A 91 -7.74 4.90 -2.87
C THR A 91 -7.90 3.96 -4.05
N ASP A 92 -8.69 2.92 -3.91
CA ASP A 92 -8.93 1.94 -4.98
C ASP A 92 -9.64 2.58 -6.18
N LYS A 93 -10.53 3.55 -5.97
CA LYS A 93 -11.10 4.36 -7.06
C LYS A 93 -10.02 5.14 -7.83
N GLN A 94 -9.11 5.77 -7.11
CA GLN A 94 -8.00 6.51 -7.72
C GLN A 94 -7.06 5.57 -8.48
N LEU A 95 -6.77 4.40 -7.93
CA LEU A 95 -5.97 3.38 -8.60
C LEU A 95 -6.64 2.89 -9.89
N LYS A 96 -7.94 2.60 -9.84
CA LYS A 96 -8.71 2.13 -11.01
C LYS A 96 -8.74 3.16 -12.15
N ALA A 97 -8.63 4.45 -11.85
CA ALA A 97 -8.51 5.49 -12.87
C ALA A 97 -7.22 5.40 -13.70
N VAL A 98 -6.18 4.77 -13.16
CA VAL A 98 -4.88 4.55 -13.82
C VAL A 98 -4.78 3.14 -14.42
N LEU A 99 -5.57 2.20 -13.92
CA LEU A 99 -5.54 0.79 -14.29
C LEU A 99 -6.43 0.49 -15.51
N THR A 100 -6.09 -0.58 -16.22
CA THR A 100 -7.01 -1.16 -17.22
C THR A 100 -8.19 -1.83 -16.51
N PRO A 101 -9.34 -2.08 -17.20
CA PRO A 101 -10.47 -2.81 -16.60
C PRO A 101 -10.08 -4.17 -16.04
N GLU A 102 -9.22 -4.92 -16.72
CA GLU A 102 -8.71 -6.22 -16.27
C GLU A 102 -7.88 -6.10 -14.99
N GLN A 103 -7.02 -5.09 -14.93
CA GLN A 103 -6.23 -4.80 -13.73
C GLN A 103 -7.11 -4.37 -12.55
N GLY A 104 -8.19 -3.65 -12.82
CA GLY A 104 -9.19 -3.29 -11.81
C GLY A 104 -9.84 -4.52 -11.17
N VAL A 105 -10.18 -5.51 -11.96
CA VAL A 105 -10.71 -6.81 -11.46
C VAL A 105 -9.66 -7.54 -10.62
N LYS A 106 -8.40 -7.55 -11.06
CA LYS A 106 -7.29 -8.14 -10.28
C LYS A 106 -7.06 -7.41 -8.96
N LEU A 107 -7.23 -6.08 -8.94
CA LEU A 107 -7.15 -5.29 -7.71
C LEU A 107 -8.22 -5.73 -6.71
N ASP A 108 -9.45 -5.88 -7.13
CA ASP A 108 -10.55 -6.33 -6.27
C ASP A 108 -10.28 -7.73 -5.70
N ALA A 109 -9.80 -8.66 -6.53
CA ALA A 109 -9.40 -10.00 -6.09
C ALA A 109 -8.23 -9.96 -5.10
N TYR A 110 -7.25 -9.13 -5.34
CA TYR A 110 -6.11 -8.93 -4.44
C TYR A 110 -6.53 -8.36 -3.08
N ARG A 111 -7.42 -7.37 -3.07
CA ARG A 111 -7.97 -6.81 -1.84
C ARG A 111 -8.77 -7.84 -1.04
N LYS A 112 -9.56 -8.65 -1.70
CA LYS A 112 -10.30 -9.74 -1.06
C LYS A 112 -9.34 -10.73 -0.40
N LYS A 113 -8.33 -11.18 -1.12
CA LYS A 113 -7.28 -12.07 -0.59
C LYS A 113 -6.58 -11.49 0.63
N GLN A 114 -6.19 -10.21 0.58
CA GLN A 114 -5.58 -9.51 1.72
C GLN A 114 -6.50 -9.47 2.95
N ALA A 115 -7.80 -9.23 2.74
CA ALA A 115 -8.79 -9.20 3.81
C ALA A 115 -8.95 -10.58 4.47
N GLU A 116 -9.02 -11.65 3.67
CA GLU A 116 -9.12 -13.03 4.14
C GLU A 116 -7.88 -13.44 4.94
N GLU A 117 -6.68 -13.15 4.44
CA GLU A 117 -5.42 -13.44 5.15
C GLU A 117 -5.32 -12.68 6.48
N ARG A 118 -5.78 -11.43 6.49
CA ARG A 118 -5.80 -10.63 7.71
C ARG A 118 -6.77 -11.20 8.75
N ALA A 119 -7.97 -11.58 8.31
CA ALA A 119 -8.97 -12.20 9.17
C ALA A 119 -8.46 -13.53 9.76
N LYS A 120 -7.79 -14.35 8.95
CA LYS A 120 -7.17 -15.61 9.38
C LYS A 120 -6.10 -15.37 10.45
N ARG A 121 -5.19 -14.42 10.24
CA ARG A 121 -4.15 -14.06 11.22
C ARG A 121 -4.74 -13.55 12.54
N MET A 122 -5.85 -12.83 12.48
CA MET A 122 -6.54 -12.36 13.67
C MET A 122 -7.14 -13.51 14.48
N GLN A 123 -7.72 -14.51 13.82
CA GLN A 123 -8.24 -15.72 14.47
C GLN A 123 -7.13 -16.53 15.11
N GLU A 124 -6.00 -16.70 14.44
CA GLU A 124 -4.83 -17.42 14.96
C GLU A 124 -4.23 -16.76 16.21
N ARG A 125 -4.28 -15.41 16.28
CA ARG A 125 -3.78 -14.65 17.45
C ARG A 125 -4.77 -14.62 18.61
N GLY A 126 -6.04 -14.86 18.36
CA GLY A 126 -7.10 -14.91 19.39
C GLY A 126 -7.20 -16.24 20.13
N GLN A 127 -6.42 -17.22 19.70
CA GLN A 127 -6.28 -18.52 20.37
C GLN A 127 -4.99 -18.54 21.18
#